data_5131d1109b99a690f0b0ed3262813fae
#
_entry.id   5131d1109b99a690f0b0ed3262813fae
#
_cell.length_a   1.000
_cell.length_b   1.000
_cell.length_c   1.000
_cell.angle_alpha   90.00
_cell.angle_beta   90.00
_cell.angle_gamma   90.00
#
_symmetry.space_group_name_H-M   'P 1'
#
loop_
_entity.id
_entity.type
_entity.pdbx_description
1 polymer ?
#
loop_
_entity_poly.entity_id
_entity_poly.type
_entity_poly.pdbx_seq_one_letter_code
_entity_poly.pdbx_strand_id
1 'polypeptide(L)'
;MTHSYTLRSVYAHHFLQAPNATMLIQEGQHISYLQFEQLVQKTEAWLLQQGVKRSDHVAVWLINRVEWLAIFFALARIGATLVAVNTKYRSHEVHYILANSHAQFLILQLNFRKIDFAQVVEGVEASSLPHLKTIMMVDADDNTPATLLNRPVVRFLPTLVQTSGAQINAPSVTDASALEDLPVIFFTTSGTTKGPKLVVHTQKTLSEHVRHIATGYQFGASGDALLTALPLCGVYGLDSALAAIAARMPVVLMDFFDVASASQLIKQHQITHIFGSDEMLRRFAEQNPEPIAFTSLKLFGFAAFSARFIELAQELIPRGFPMCGLYGSSEVHSLFSAQHRELPLEERVLGGGTPAAGSRASVRVRDPDTLELCAAGLSGEIEIKSPTLFKGYFNNPEATAQAFTKDGYFKTGDLGYLRSDGSFVYQSRMGDTMRLGGFLVDPTEIEDVLAAQPNIESAQVVGVEINGQPRAVAFAIAKNKQCPPDASATLKGVAKTLAAFKIPAHLWFVDEFPTTASANGQKFQRVKLREMALEKLR
;
A
#
# COMPACT_ATOMS: atom_id res chain seq x y z
N MET A 1 -18.10 -2.43 28.54
CA MET A 1 -17.87 -1.19 27.77
C MET A 1 -18.10 -1.52 26.31
N THR A 2 -19.06 -0.90 25.67
CA THR A 2 -19.26 -1.02 24.22
C THR A 2 -18.01 -0.49 23.53
N HIS A 3 -17.32 -1.33 22.75
CA HIS A 3 -16.16 -0.92 21.98
C HIS A 3 -16.61 0.09 20.92
N SER A 4 -16.15 1.33 21.01
CA SER A 4 -16.31 2.29 19.91
C SER A 4 -15.33 1.97 18.79
N TYR A 5 -15.82 2.02 17.54
CA TYR A 5 -15.04 1.81 16.33
C TYR A 5 -14.79 3.13 15.56
N THR A 6 -14.85 4.28 16.24
CA THR A 6 -14.39 5.54 15.65
C THR A 6 -12.87 5.54 15.49
N LEU A 7 -12.35 6.32 14.54
CA LEU A 7 -10.90 6.42 14.34
C LEU A 7 -10.18 6.94 15.60
N ARG A 8 -10.78 7.89 16.35
CA ARG A 8 -10.24 8.39 17.61
C ARG A 8 -10.00 7.26 18.63
N SER A 9 -10.85 6.23 18.64
CA SER A 9 -10.74 5.11 19.56
C SER A 9 -9.45 4.29 19.39
N VAL A 10 -8.70 4.47 18.30
CA VAL A 10 -7.41 3.82 18.04
C VAL A 10 -6.38 4.20 19.10
N TYR A 11 -6.38 5.46 19.56
CA TYR A 11 -5.42 5.93 20.56
C TYR A 11 -6.05 6.49 21.85
N ALA A 12 -7.36 6.64 21.93
CA ALA A 12 -8.04 7.30 23.05
C ALA A 12 -7.71 6.67 24.42
N HIS A 13 -7.60 5.35 24.48
CA HIS A 13 -7.23 4.65 25.71
C HIS A 13 -5.79 4.98 26.15
N HIS A 14 -4.85 5.01 25.21
CA HIS A 14 -3.44 5.33 25.49
C HIS A 14 -3.27 6.78 25.90
N PHE A 15 -4.00 7.69 25.27
CA PHE A 15 -4.07 9.09 25.66
C PHE A 15 -4.53 9.27 27.11
N LEU A 16 -5.58 8.54 27.55
CA LEU A 16 -6.09 8.63 28.91
C LEU A 16 -5.11 8.06 29.95
N GLN A 17 -4.38 7.00 29.62
CA GLN A 17 -3.45 6.33 30.53
C GLN A 17 -2.09 7.00 30.63
N ALA A 18 -1.58 7.53 29.53
CA ALA A 18 -0.22 8.07 29.43
C ALA A 18 -0.15 9.24 28.43
N PRO A 19 -0.78 10.39 28.73
CA PRO A 19 -0.88 11.52 27.82
C PRO A 19 0.49 12.05 27.36
N ASN A 20 1.50 11.94 28.23
CA ASN A 20 2.84 12.44 27.96
C ASN A 20 3.77 11.40 27.28
N ALA A 21 3.30 10.16 27.05
CA ALA A 21 4.10 9.18 26.32
C ALA A 21 4.26 9.60 24.84
N THR A 22 5.40 9.30 24.27
CA THR A 22 5.69 9.58 22.85
C THR A 22 4.77 8.73 21.97
N MET A 23 4.04 9.39 21.08
CA MET A 23 3.22 8.77 20.03
C MET A 23 3.91 8.81 18.69
N LEU A 24 4.46 9.97 18.31
CA LEU A 24 5.11 10.20 17.02
C LEU A 24 6.50 10.80 17.23
N ILE A 25 7.39 10.53 16.29
CA ILE A 25 8.70 11.17 16.21
C ILE A 25 8.89 11.67 14.77
N GLN A 26 9.16 12.97 14.61
CA GLN A 26 9.46 13.57 13.32
C GLN A 26 10.65 14.53 13.46
N GLU A 27 11.66 14.39 12.60
CA GLU A 27 12.86 15.23 12.60
C GLU A 27 13.50 15.37 13.99
N GLY A 28 13.51 14.29 14.77
CA GLY A 28 14.04 14.25 16.14
C GLY A 28 13.11 14.86 17.20
N GLN A 29 12.00 15.47 16.82
CA GLN A 29 11.00 15.97 17.76
C GLN A 29 10.07 14.84 18.22
N HIS A 30 10.01 14.62 19.54
CA HIS A 30 9.07 13.69 20.16
C HIS A 30 7.74 14.40 20.42
N ILE A 31 6.65 13.81 19.92
CA ILE A 31 5.30 14.33 20.03
C ILE A 31 4.48 13.37 20.90
N SER A 32 3.99 13.85 22.03
CA SER A 32 3.19 13.04 22.95
C SER A 32 1.75 12.86 22.47
N TYR A 33 1.04 11.89 23.02
CA TYR A 33 -0.41 11.73 22.80
C TYR A 33 -1.18 13.01 23.11
N LEU A 34 -0.79 13.74 24.15
CA LEU A 34 -1.38 15.02 24.53
C LEU A 34 -1.19 16.07 23.46
N GLN A 35 0.05 16.27 23.01
CA GLN A 35 0.38 17.27 21.98
C GLN A 35 -0.32 16.95 20.65
N PHE A 36 -0.38 15.65 20.29
CA PHE A 36 -1.08 15.22 19.10
C PHE A 36 -2.59 15.46 19.20
N GLU A 37 -3.23 15.11 20.33
CA GLU A 37 -4.65 15.40 20.56
C GLU A 37 -4.97 16.88 20.47
N GLN A 38 -4.11 17.76 21.02
CA GLN A 38 -4.25 19.21 20.92
C GLN A 38 -4.14 19.71 19.48
N LEU A 39 -3.21 19.14 18.70
CA LEU A 39 -3.08 19.48 17.28
C LEU A 39 -4.33 19.04 16.50
N VAL A 40 -4.86 17.83 16.76
CA VAL A 40 -6.10 17.35 16.15
C VAL A 40 -7.27 18.28 16.46
N GLN A 41 -7.45 18.70 17.72
CA GLN A 41 -8.53 19.62 18.10
C GLN A 41 -8.40 21.01 17.42
N LYS A 42 -7.20 21.55 17.34
CA LYS A 42 -6.96 22.82 16.63
C LYS A 42 -7.24 22.66 15.13
N THR A 43 -6.83 21.55 14.54
CA THR A 43 -7.06 21.27 13.13
C THR A 43 -8.55 21.09 12.85
N GLU A 44 -9.29 20.39 13.70
CA GLU A 44 -10.74 20.26 13.62
C GLU A 44 -11.45 21.63 13.65
N ALA A 45 -11.14 22.46 14.66
CA ALA A 45 -11.71 23.78 14.80
C ALA A 45 -11.39 24.67 13.58
N TRP A 46 -10.16 24.61 13.08
CA TRP A 46 -9.74 25.38 11.92
C TRP A 46 -10.45 24.90 10.63
N LEU A 47 -10.56 23.58 10.39
CA LEU A 47 -11.27 23.03 9.24
C LEU A 47 -12.75 23.43 9.24
N LEU A 48 -13.42 23.40 10.40
CA LEU A 48 -14.79 23.87 10.55
C LEU A 48 -14.93 25.36 10.20
N GLN A 49 -13.97 26.20 10.62
CA GLN A 49 -13.92 27.63 10.26
C GLN A 49 -13.73 27.84 8.75
N GLN A 50 -13.00 26.94 8.07
CA GLN A 50 -12.86 26.98 6.61
C GLN A 50 -14.09 26.43 5.88
N GLY A 51 -15.14 26.03 6.60
CA GLY A 51 -16.40 25.57 6.04
C GLY A 51 -16.44 24.07 5.70
N VAL A 52 -15.45 23.28 6.15
CA VAL A 52 -15.50 21.82 6.05
C VAL A 52 -16.60 21.30 6.99
N LYS A 53 -17.42 20.40 6.52
CA LYS A 53 -18.55 19.83 7.27
C LYS A 53 -18.69 18.34 7.02
N ARG A 54 -19.56 17.71 7.78
CA ARG A 54 -19.89 16.27 7.65
C ARG A 54 -20.22 15.92 6.20
N SER A 55 -19.70 14.80 5.75
CA SER A 55 -19.81 14.24 4.39
C SER A 55 -19.11 15.02 3.29
N ASP A 56 -18.36 16.08 3.60
CA ASP A 56 -17.46 16.67 2.62
C ASP A 56 -16.27 15.75 2.31
N HIS A 57 -15.75 15.85 1.09
CA HIS A 57 -14.56 15.15 0.65
C HIS A 57 -13.39 16.13 0.57
N VAL A 58 -12.33 15.82 1.30
CA VAL A 58 -11.12 16.64 1.40
C VAL A 58 -9.95 15.88 0.82
N ALA A 59 -9.45 16.30 -0.32
CA ALA A 59 -8.25 15.74 -0.91
C ALA A 59 -7.01 16.18 -0.12
N VAL A 60 -6.16 15.23 0.26
CA VAL A 60 -4.93 15.51 1.01
C VAL A 60 -3.75 15.00 0.19
N TRP A 61 -2.90 15.96 -0.22
CA TRP A 61 -1.74 15.70 -1.07
C TRP A 61 -0.48 16.25 -0.38
N LEU A 62 -0.02 15.51 0.62
CA LEU A 62 1.11 15.83 1.48
C LEU A 62 2.05 14.62 1.58
N ILE A 63 3.31 14.87 1.88
CA ILE A 63 4.26 13.84 2.30
C ILE A 63 3.89 13.29 3.69
N ASN A 64 4.64 12.29 4.18
CA ASN A 64 4.48 11.80 5.55
C ASN A 64 4.90 12.89 6.54
N ARG A 65 3.94 13.35 7.34
CA ARG A 65 4.15 14.37 8.35
C ARG A 65 3.05 14.34 9.41
N VAL A 66 3.31 14.92 10.55
CA VAL A 66 2.37 14.94 11.69
C VAL A 66 1.04 15.59 11.31
N GLU A 67 1.09 16.65 10.50
CA GLU A 67 -0.11 17.36 10.03
C GLU A 67 -0.99 16.47 9.17
N TRP A 68 -0.41 15.54 8.38
CA TRP A 68 -1.19 14.56 7.61
C TRP A 68 -2.10 13.74 8.53
N LEU A 69 -1.52 13.19 9.61
CA LEU A 69 -2.29 12.42 10.60
C LEU A 69 -3.28 13.30 11.36
N ALA A 70 -2.88 14.52 11.76
CA ALA A 70 -3.76 15.43 12.48
C ALA A 70 -4.98 15.83 11.64
N ILE A 71 -4.79 16.11 10.34
CA ILE A 71 -5.86 16.38 9.37
C ILE A 71 -6.78 15.15 9.25
N PHE A 72 -6.20 13.97 9.13
CA PHE A 72 -6.98 12.73 9.01
C PHE A 72 -7.89 12.49 10.22
N PHE A 73 -7.35 12.61 11.43
CA PHE A 73 -8.14 12.45 12.65
C PHE A 73 -9.16 13.57 12.86
N ALA A 74 -8.83 14.81 12.44
CA ALA A 74 -9.75 15.94 12.51
C ALA A 74 -10.94 15.76 11.55
N LEU A 75 -10.69 15.36 10.31
CA LEU A 75 -11.73 15.04 9.32
C LEU A 75 -12.64 13.92 9.81
N ALA A 76 -12.07 12.85 10.41
CA ALA A 76 -12.84 11.76 10.98
C ALA A 76 -13.78 12.23 12.10
N ARG A 77 -13.37 13.20 12.94
CA ARG A 77 -14.22 13.81 13.98
C ARG A 77 -15.35 14.64 13.41
N ILE A 78 -15.08 15.39 12.36
CA ILE A 78 -16.10 16.16 11.63
C ILE A 78 -17.10 15.21 10.94
N GLY A 79 -16.68 13.98 10.60
CA GLY A 79 -17.42 13.06 9.76
C GLY A 79 -17.25 13.37 8.28
N ALA A 80 -16.14 14.02 7.91
CA ALA A 80 -15.70 14.26 6.54
C ALA A 80 -14.75 13.14 6.08
N THR A 81 -14.64 12.95 4.77
CA THR A 81 -13.84 11.89 4.17
C THR A 81 -12.52 12.43 3.63
N LEU A 82 -11.40 11.85 4.01
CA LEU A 82 -10.11 12.10 3.40
C LEU A 82 -10.02 11.39 2.05
N VAL A 83 -9.68 12.11 0.99
CA VAL A 83 -9.32 11.52 -0.30
C VAL A 83 -7.78 11.50 -0.39
N ALA A 84 -7.21 10.31 -0.33
CA ALA A 84 -5.75 10.14 -0.33
C ALA A 84 -5.17 10.35 -1.73
N VAL A 85 -4.36 11.40 -1.91
CA VAL A 85 -3.67 11.70 -3.17
C VAL A 85 -2.21 11.27 -3.05
N ASN A 86 -1.79 10.38 -3.93
CA ASN A 86 -0.43 9.87 -3.92
C ASN A 86 0.56 10.94 -4.38
N THR A 87 1.63 11.15 -3.61
CA THR A 87 2.68 12.14 -3.90
C THR A 87 3.49 11.83 -5.16
N LYS A 88 3.40 10.62 -5.69
CA LYS A 88 4.04 10.21 -6.96
C LYS A 88 3.18 10.46 -8.19
N TYR A 89 1.91 10.85 -8.01
CA TYR A 89 1.00 11.13 -9.13
C TYR A 89 1.42 12.36 -9.92
N ARG A 90 1.13 12.31 -11.22
CA ARG A 90 1.32 13.41 -12.15
C ARG A 90 0.01 14.17 -12.36
N SER A 91 0.06 15.26 -13.08
CA SER A 91 -1.08 16.17 -13.29
C SER A 91 -2.37 15.47 -13.71
N HIS A 92 -2.28 14.52 -14.65
CA HIS A 92 -3.44 13.76 -15.12
C HIS A 92 -4.09 12.91 -14.02
N GLU A 93 -3.28 12.23 -13.20
CA GLU A 93 -3.77 11.39 -12.11
C GLU A 93 -4.35 12.22 -10.98
N VAL A 94 -3.67 13.32 -10.60
CA VAL A 94 -4.17 14.28 -9.60
C VAL A 94 -5.51 14.86 -10.07
N HIS A 95 -5.58 15.30 -11.33
CA HIS A 95 -6.81 15.78 -11.95
C HIS A 95 -7.93 14.75 -11.85
N TYR A 96 -7.65 13.51 -12.28
CA TYR A 96 -8.63 12.41 -12.24
C TYR A 96 -9.18 12.19 -10.82
N ILE A 97 -8.30 12.15 -9.81
CA ILE A 97 -8.71 11.93 -8.42
C ILE A 97 -9.58 13.09 -7.91
N LEU A 98 -9.17 14.34 -8.12
CA LEU A 98 -9.94 15.51 -7.69
C LEU A 98 -11.33 15.56 -8.33
N ALA A 99 -11.42 15.27 -9.63
CA ALA A 99 -12.68 15.28 -10.35
C ALA A 99 -13.62 14.15 -9.90
N ASN A 100 -13.12 12.91 -9.83
CA ASN A 100 -13.95 11.73 -9.59
C ASN A 100 -14.26 11.48 -8.11
N SER A 101 -13.48 12.05 -7.19
CA SER A 101 -13.78 12.01 -5.76
C SER A 101 -14.79 13.06 -5.33
N HIS A 102 -15.17 13.99 -6.20
CA HIS A 102 -15.98 15.17 -5.87
C HIS A 102 -15.38 15.98 -4.69
N ALA A 103 -14.05 16.10 -4.64
CA ALA A 103 -13.37 16.82 -3.57
C ALA A 103 -13.76 18.31 -3.58
N GLN A 104 -14.25 18.79 -2.42
CA GLN A 104 -14.59 20.20 -2.22
C GLN A 104 -13.39 21.03 -1.77
N PHE A 105 -12.43 20.39 -1.13
CA PHE A 105 -11.22 21.01 -0.59
C PHE A 105 -9.99 20.22 -1.01
N LEU A 106 -8.89 20.92 -1.23
CA LEU A 106 -7.57 20.33 -1.47
C LEU A 106 -6.59 20.87 -0.43
N ILE A 107 -6.00 19.99 0.36
CA ILE A 107 -4.91 20.33 1.28
C ILE A 107 -3.61 19.84 0.65
N LEU A 108 -2.66 20.75 0.40
CA LEU A 108 -1.37 20.42 -0.20
C LEU A 108 -0.22 21.25 0.36
N GLN A 109 0.99 20.88 -0.02
CA GLN A 109 2.22 21.65 0.15
C GLN A 109 2.89 21.84 -1.22
N LEU A 110 3.62 22.92 -1.42
CA LEU A 110 4.41 23.14 -2.65
C LEU A 110 5.92 23.02 -2.39
N ASN A 111 6.36 23.39 -1.19
CA ASN A 111 7.77 23.54 -0.85
C ASN A 111 8.40 22.22 -0.36
N PHE A 112 8.56 21.25 -1.27
CA PHE A 112 9.27 20.03 -0.96
C PHE A 112 10.28 19.69 -2.07
N ARG A 113 11.58 19.74 -1.76
CA ARG A 113 12.67 19.67 -2.75
C ARG A 113 12.74 18.40 -3.58
N LYS A 114 12.21 17.29 -3.06
CA LYS A 114 12.26 15.97 -3.73
C LYS A 114 11.09 15.71 -4.68
N ILE A 115 10.03 16.54 -4.62
CA ILE A 115 8.82 16.42 -5.43
C ILE A 115 8.40 17.82 -5.85
N ASP A 116 8.33 18.06 -7.15
CA ASP A 116 7.86 19.32 -7.71
C ASP A 116 6.32 19.34 -7.77
N PHE A 117 5.69 19.61 -6.63
CA PHE A 117 4.24 19.72 -6.52
C PHE A 117 3.70 20.89 -7.36
N ALA A 118 4.46 21.99 -7.49
CA ALA A 118 4.05 23.14 -8.26
C ALA A 118 3.88 22.79 -9.74
N GLN A 119 4.88 22.14 -10.34
CA GLN A 119 4.84 21.70 -11.74
C GLN A 119 3.65 20.75 -11.99
N VAL A 120 3.38 19.85 -11.06
CA VAL A 120 2.25 18.92 -11.22
C VAL A 120 0.92 19.68 -11.19
N VAL A 121 0.76 20.65 -10.28
CA VAL A 121 -0.47 21.45 -10.17
C VAL A 121 -0.70 22.29 -11.42
N GLU A 122 0.34 22.89 -12.01
CA GLU A 122 0.24 23.67 -13.25
C GLU A 122 -0.39 22.87 -14.40
N GLY A 123 -0.13 21.57 -14.46
CA GLY A 123 -0.70 20.69 -15.48
C GLY A 123 -2.13 20.17 -15.17
N VAL A 124 -2.73 20.56 -14.05
CA VAL A 124 -4.10 20.16 -13.68
C VAL A 124 -5.13 21.10 -14.31
N GLU A 125 -6.10 20.55 -15.05
CA GLU A 125 -7.14 21.32 -15.70
C GLU A 125 -8.20 21.84 -14.71
N ALA A 126 -8.07 23.10 -14.31
CA ALA A 126 -8.91 23.72 -13.27
C ALA A 126 -10.39 23.85 -13.66
N SER A 127 -10.69 24.00 -14.98
CA SER A 127 -12.07 24.20 -15.50
C SER A 127 -12.97 23.00 -15.29
N SER A 128 -12.41 21.79 -15.19
CA SER A 128 -13.14 20.53 -15.04
C SER A 128 -13.18 20.00 -13.59
N LEU A 129 -12.93 20.88 -12.60
CA LEU A 129 -13.05 20.59 -11.16
C LEU A 129 -14.24 21.35 -10.52
N PRO A 130 -15.51 20.98 -10.84
CA PRO A 130 -16.67 21.76 -10.44
C PRO A 130 -16.94 21.74 -8.94
N HIS A 131 -16.49 20.73 -8.23
CA HIS A 131 -16.71 20.56 -6.79
C HIS A 131 -15.66 21.28 -5.95
N LEU A 132 -14.44 21.51 -6.47
CA LEU A 132 -13.34 22.12 -5.73
C LEU A 132 -13.66 23.60 -5.43
N LYS A 133 -13.64 24.00 -4.15
CA LYS A 133 -13.99 25.33 -3.66
C LYS A 133 -12.79 26.09 -3.14
N THR A 134 -11.94 25.43 -2.34
CA THR A 134 -10.86 26.07 -1.60
C THR A 134 -9.64 25.18 -1.56
N ILE A 135 -8.47 25.80 -1.65
CA ILE A 135 -7.17 25.14 -1.48
C ILE A 135 -6.56 25.60 -0.16
N MET A 136 -6.07 24.66 0.63
CA MET A 136 -5.46 24.87 1.93
C MET A 136 -3.98 24.52 1.84
N MET A 137 -3.11 25.52 2.05
CA MET A 137 -1.67 25.39 1.85
C MET A 137 -0.96 25.15 3.18
N VAL A 138 -0.36 23.99 3.31
CA VAL A 138 0.57 23.69 4.42
C VAL A 138 1.94 24.29 4.08
N ASP A 139 2.66 24.80 5.09
CA ASP A 139 3.94 25.52 4.93
C ASP A 139 3.85 26.73 3.99
N ALA A 140 2.71 27.44 4.03
CA ALA A 140 2.51 28.66 3.26
C ALA A 140 3.48 29.77 3.74
N ASP A 141 4.14 30.41 2.78
CA ASP A 141 5.05 31.55 2.97
C ASP A 141 4.56 32.81 2.23
N ASP A 142 5.40 33.83 2.15
CA ASP A 142 5.04 35.06 1.46
C ASP A 142 4.99 34.95 -0.07
N ASN A 143 5.53 33.87 -0.62
CA ASN A 143 5.48 33.55 -2.05
C ASN A 143 4.29 32.64 -2.41
N THR A 144 3.51 32.22 -1.41
CA THR A 144 2.33 31.38 -1.64
C THR A 144 1.29 32.16 -2.45
N PRO A 145 0.84 31.63 -3.61
CA PRO A 145 -0.11 32.34 -4.46
C PRO A 145 -1.46 32.49 -3.76
N ALA A 146 -2.12 33.64 -3.96
CA ALA A 146 -3.47 33.88 -3.41
C ALA A 146 -4.55 33.01 -4.07
N THR A 147 -4.29 32.51 -5.28
CA THR A 147 -5.18 31.62 -6.03
C THR A 147 -4.37 30.50 -6.69
N LEU A 148 -4.94 29.29 -6.72
CA LEU A 148 -4.38 28.12 -7.39
C LEU A 148 -5.55 27.33 -8.00
N LEU A 149 -5.40 26.78 -9.18
CA LEU A 149 -6.49 26.10 -9.91
C LEU A 149 -7.79 26.94 -9.96
N ASN A 150 -7.67 28.25 -10.14
CA ASN A 150 -8.78 29.20 -10.10
C ASN A 150 -9.62 29.17 -8.81
N ARG A 151 -9.01 28.80 -7.68
CA ARG A 151 -9.64 28.75 -6.36
C ARG A 151 -8.83 29.53 -5.35
N PRO A 152 -9.47 30.13 -4.31
CA PRO A 152 -8.76 30.83 -3.25
C PRO A 152 -7.85 29.85 -2.48
N VAL A 153 -6.66 30.36 -2.13
CA VAL A 153 -5.70 29.65 -1.29
C VAL A 153 -5.74 30.25 0.12
N VAL A 154 -5.93 29.39 1.12
CA VAL A 154 -5.85 29.75 2.54
C VAL A 154 -4.65 29.08 3.19
N ARG A 155 -3.98 29.78 4.11
CA ARG A 155 -2.83 29.24 4.84
C ARG A 155 -3.30 28.26 5.92
N PHE A 156 -2.71 27.09 6.00
CA PHE A 156 -2.97 26.13 7.08
C PHE A 156 -2.27 26.63 8.36
N LEU A 157 -3.05 26.95 9.39
CA LEU A 157 -2.54 27.61 10.60
C LEU A 157 -2.31 26.68 11.81
N PRO A 158 -2.94 25.46 11.92
CA PRO A 158 -2.73 24.61 13.08
C PRO A 158 -1.27 24.17 13.22
N THR A 159 -0.71 24.37 14.41
CA THR A 159 0.68 24.01 14.75
C THR A 159 0.75 23.29 16.08
N LEU A 160 1.82 22.49 16.26
CA LEU A 160 2.12 21.84 17.53
C LEU A 160 2.34 22.85 18.64
N VAL A 161 1.85 22.55 19.85
CA VAL A 161 2.08 23.37 21.04
C VAL A 161 3.29 22.81 21.78
N GLN A 162 4.26 23.67 22.04
CA GLN A 162 5.48 23.28 22.76
C GLN A 162 5.29 23.24 24.31
N THR A 163 4.20 23.79 24.85
CA THR A 163 3.97 23.90 26.29
C THR A 163 2.95 22.90 26.81
N SER A 164 3.32 22.15 27.82
CA SER A 164 2.46 21.33 28.67
C SER A 164 1.64 22.25 29.58
N GLY A 165 0.34 22.39 29.37
CA GLY A 165 -0.52 23.16 30.29
C GLY A 165 -1.87 23.64 29.78
N ALA A 166 -2.19 23.49 28.50
CA ALA A 166 -3.51 23.86 28.02
C ALA A 166 -4.56 22.82 28.48
N GLN A 167 -5.63 23.29 29.11
CA GLN A 167 -6.78 22.44 29.42
C GLN A 167 -7.35 21.86 28.12
N ILE A 168 -7.43 20.54 28.07
CA ILE A 168 -8.15 19.84 27.01
C ILE A 168 -9.63 19.97 27.36
N ASN A 169 -10.39 20.67 26.53
CA ASN A 169 -11.84 20.56 26.60
C ASN A 169 -12.19 19.12 26.25
N ALA A 170 -12.91 18.44 27.15
CA ALA A 170 -13.48 17.15 26.83
C ALA A 170 -14.26 17.31 25.52
N PRO A 171 -13.99 16.49 24.49
CA PRO A 171 -14.67 16.63 23.22
C PRO A 171 -16.18 16.53 23.49
N SER A 172 -16.94 17.41 22.84
CA SER A 172 -18.39 17.26 22.71
C SER A 172 -18.62 15.81 22.23
N VAL A 173 -19.33 15.03 23.04
CA VAL A 173 -19.70 13.66 22.68
C VAL A 173 -20.79 13.75 21.61
N THR A 174 -20.38 14.06 20.38
CA THR A 174 -21.18 13.70 19.23
C THR A 174 -21.33 12.19 19.30
N ASP A 175 -22.55 11.71 19.13
CA ASP A 175 -22.85 10.28 19.19
C ASP A 175 -21.81 9.48 18.38
N ALA A 176 -20.86 8.86 19.09
CA ALA A 176 -19.73 8.18 18.46
C ALA A 176 -20.23 7.07 17.52
N SER A 177 -21.37 6.47 17.81
CA SER A 177 -21.99 5.44 16.99
C SER A 177 -22.42 5.97 15.62
N ALA A 178 -22.83 7.24 15.53
CA ALA A 178 -23.23 7.87 14.28
C ALA A 178 -22.06 8.17 13.33
N LEU A 179 -20.80 8.03 13.81
CA LEU A 179 -19.61 8.23 12.99
C LEU A 179 -18.99 6.93 12.48
N GLU A 180 -19.25 5.80 13.12
CA GLU A 180 -18.56 4.53 12.84
C GLU A 180 -18.72 4.05 11.40
N ASP A 181 -19.91 4.17 10.85
CA ASP A 181 -20.23 3.72 9.49
C ASP A 181 -20.02 4.81 8.41
N LEU A 182 -19.58 6.02 8.82
CA LEU A 182 -19.26 7.06 7.84
C LEU A 182 -17.95 6.71 7.10
N PRO A 183 -17.89 7.01 5.80
CA PRO A 183 -16.62 6.97 5.06
C PRO A 183 -15.58 7.86 5.75
N VAL A 184 -14.37 7.34 5.94
CA VAL A 184 -13.27 8.08 6.56
C VAL A 184 -12.14 8.36 5.59
N ILE A 185 -11.93 7.43 4.64
CA ILE A 185 -10.88 7.55 3.63
C ILE A 185 -11.29 6.88 2.32
N PHE A 186 -10.88 7.52 1.22
CA PHE A 186 -10.83 6.88 -0.09
C PHE A 186 -9.38 6.60 -0.45
N PHE A 187 -9.03 5.33 -0.59
CA PHE A 187 -7.77 4.93 -1.20
C PHE A 187 -7.90 4.82 -2.71
N THR A 188 -6.84 5.15 -3.42
CA THR A 188 -6.77 5.00 -4.87
C THR A 188 -6.10 3.69 -5.23
N THR A 189 -6.71 2.87 -6.09
CA THR A 189 -6.04 1.70 -6.66
C THR A 189 -5.14 2.12 -7.82
N SER A 190 -4.08 1.35 -8.10
CA SER A 190 -3.33 1.49 -9.36
C SER A 190 -4.23 0.98 -10.48
N GLY A 191 -4.89 1.90 -11.20
CA GLY A 191 -6.02 1.63 -12.09
C GLY A 191 -5.76 0.66 -13.23
N THR A 192 -6.85 0.02 -13.61
CA THR A 192 -7.06 -0.62 -14.91
C THR A 192 -7.27 0.46 -15.99
N THR A 193 -7.46 0.05 -17.24
CA THR A 193 -7.65 0.89 -18.46
C THR A 193 -8.64 2.08 -18.34
N LYS A 194 -9.49 2.12 -17.28
CA LYS A 194 -10.49 3.18 -17.04
C LYS A 194 -10.11 4.18 -15.92
N GLY A 195 -8.89 4.15 -15.42
CA GLY A 195 -8.40 5.01 -14.32
C GLY A 195 -8.51 4.38 -12.92
N PRO A 196 -7.92 5.02 -11.89
CA PRO A 196 -7.94 4.54 -10.51
C PRO A 196 -9.34 4.44 -9.93
N LYS A 197 -9.66 3.35 -9.25
CA LYS A 197 -10.90 3.26 -8.45
C LYS A 197 -10.68 3.88 -7.07
N LEU A 198 -11.72 4.49 -6.52
CA LEU A 198 -11.73 5.05 -5.17
C LEU A 198 -12.36 4.03 -4.21
N VAL A 199 -11.51 3.38 -3.42
CA VAL A 199 -11.91 2.34 -2.45
C VAL A 199 -12.37 2.99 -1.16
N VAL A 200 -13.60 2.73 -0.74
CA VAL A 200 -14.25 3.38 0.41
C VAL A 200 -14.05 2.56 1.68
N HIS A 201 -13.39 3.14 2.68
CA HIS A 201 -13.35 2.60 4.02
C HIS A 201 -14.07 3.50 5.01
N THR A 202 -14.76 2.90 5.99
CA THR A 202 -15.41 3.59 7.10
C THR A 202 -14.49 3.68 8.30
N GLN A 203 -14.85 4.50 9.29
CA GLN A 203 -14.12 4.54 10.55
C GLN A 203 -14.06 3.16 11.19
N LYS A 204 -15.17 2.39 11.14
CA LYS A 204 -15.26 1.05 11.69
C LYS A 204 -14.33 0.07 10.99
N THR A 205 -14.38 -0.02 9.65
CA THR A 205 -13.54 -1.00 8.92
C THR A 205 -12.07 -0.75 9.17
N LEU A 206 -11.63 0.51 9.18
CA LEU A 206 -10.24 0.88 9.42
C LEU A 206 -9.82 0.67 10.88
N SER A 207 -10.58 1.20 11.85
CA SER A 207 -10.21 1.09 13.28
C SER A 207 -10.24 -0.34 13.81
N GLU A 208 -11.14 -1.17 13.31
CA GLU A 208 -11.19 -2.59 13.63
C GLU A 208 -10.00 -3.33 13.02
N HIS A 209 -9.68 -3.04 11.75
CA HIS A 209 -8.57 -3.69 11.04
C HIS A 209 -7.22 -3.43 11.73
N VAL A 210 -6.90 -2.18 12.06
CA VAL A 210 -5.61 -1.86 12.68
C VAL A 210 -5.45 -2.48 14.07
N ARG A 211 -6.54 -2.73 14.80
CA ARG A 211 -6.50 -3.51 16.04
C ARG A 211 -6.26 -5.00 15.78
N HIS A 212 -6.83 -5.55 14.70
CA HIS A 212 -6.52 -6.92 14.30
C HIS A 212 -5.05 -7.07 13.97
N ILE A 213 -4.44 -6.11 13.24
CA ILE A 213 -2.99 -6.10 12.97
C ILE A 213 -2.22 -6.05 14.29
N ALA A 214 -2.53 -5.09 15.16
CA ALA A 214 -1.84 -4.92 16.44
C ALA A 214 -1.84 -6.21 17.26
N THR A 215 -2.97 -6.92 17.32
CA THR A 215 -3.12 -8.17 18.05
C THR A 215 -2.49 -9.35 17.30
N GLY A 216 -2.81 -9.52 16.04
CA GLY A 216 -2.39 -10.68 15.22
C GLY A 216 -0.88 -10.72 14.98
N TYR A 217 -0.23 -9.55 14.90
CA TYR A 217 1.22 -9.44 14.74
C TYR A 217 1.96 -9.22 16.06
N GLN A 218 1.24 -9.22 17.19
CA GLN A 218 1.80 -9.09 18.54
C GLN A 218 2.60 -7.78 18.73
N PHE A 219 2.06 -6.68 18.22
CA PHE A 219 2.65 -5.35 18.39
C PHE A 219 2.56 -4.88 19.84
N GLY A 220 3.47 -3.98 20.25
CA GLY A 220 3.41 -3.25 21.51
C GLY A 220 4.18 -3.90 22.66
N ALA A 221 5.11 -4.80 22.38
CA ALA A 221 6.07 -5.22 23.39
C ALA A 221 6.92 -4.02 23.85
N SER A 222 7.43 -4.09 25.09
CA SER A 222 8.29 -3.01 25.62
C SER A 222 9.48 -2.75 24.70
N GLY A 223 9.68 -1.50 24.34
CA GLY A 223 10.73 -1.06 23.42
C GLY A 223 10.40 -1.21 21.93
N ASP A 224 9.19 -1.64 21.56
CA ASP A 224 8.79 -1.65 20.15
C ASP A 224 8.62 -0.24 19.59
N ALA A 225 9.09 -0.04 18.35
CA ALA A 225 8.94 1.19 17.59
C ALA A 225 8.82 0.89 16.09
N LEU A 226 8.02 1.67 15.38
CA LEU A 226 7.81 1.55 13.94
C LEU A 226 8.51 2.67 13.17
N LEU A 227 9.19 2.35 12.07
CA LEU A 227 9.58 3.31 11.05
C LEU A 227 8.53 3.34 9.92
N THR A 228 7.88 4.49 9.73
CA THR A 228 6.94 4.71 8.62
C THR A 228 7.71 5.11 7.37
N ALA A 229 8.22 4.13 6.64
CA ALA A 229 8.98 4.33 5.39
C ALA A 229 8.08 4.41 4.15
N LEU A 230 6.86 3.91 4.24
CA LEU A 230 5.85 3.95 3.18
C LEU A 230 4.95 5.19 3.30
N PRO A 231 4.40 5.71 2.16
CA PRO A 231 3.55 6.90 2.19
C PRO A 231 2.24 6.68 2.97
N LEU A 232 1.87 7.62 3.83
CA LEU A 232 0.60 7.63 4.57
C LEU A 232 -0.64 7.74 3.65
N CYS A 233 -0.48 8.29 2.45
CA CYS A 233 -1.54 8.30 1.44
C CYS A 233 -1.84 6.93 0.82
N GLY A 234 -1.00 5.93 1.08
CA GLY A 234 -1.21 4.53 0.68
C GLY A 234 -1.74 3.69 1.83
N VAL A 235 -2.61 2.74 1.52
CA VAL A 235 -3.18 1.82 2.52
C VAL A 235 -2.10 1.14 3.35
N TYR A 236 -0.96 0.77 2.73
CA TYR A 236 0.12 0.05 3.41
C TYR A 236 0.84 0.91 4.45
N GLY A 237 1.17 2.15 4.11
CA GLY A 237 1.80 3.08 5.06
C GLY A 237 0.84 3.49 6.19
N LEU A 238 -0.42 3.79 5.87
CA LEU A 238 -1.39 4.23 6.87
C LEU A 238 -1.76 3.13 7.85
N ASP A 239 -2.11 1.93 7.36
CA ASP A 239 -2.52 0.82 8.24
C ASP A 239 -1.39 0.42 9.18
N SER A 240 -0.13 0.38 8.71
CA SER A 240 1.03 0.08 9.56
C SER A 240 1.23 1.12 10.67
N ALA A 241 1.12 2.41 10.33
CA ALA A 241 1.26 3.50 11.29
C ALA A 241 0.12 3.48 12.34
N LEU A 242 -1.13 3.32 11.89
CA LEU A 242 -2.28 3.25 12.80
C LEU A 242 -2.28 2.00 13.67
N ALA A 243 -1.81 0.86 13.17
CA ALA A 243 -1.68 -0.36 13.96
C ALA A 243 -0.61 -0.22 15.07
N ALA A 244 0.51 0.44 14.77
CA ALA A 244 1.52 0.78 15.76
C ALA A 244 0.97 1.73 16.84
N ILE A 245 0.22 2.76 16.43
CA ILE A 245 -0.47 3.68 17.34
C ILE A 245 -1.47 2.92 18.22
N ALA A 246 -2.26 1.99 17.64
CA ALA A 246 -3.21 1.17 18.39
C ALA A 246 -2.54 0.25 19.42
N ALA A 247 -1.31 -0.16 19.16
CA ALA A 247 -0.47 -0.96 20.06
C ALA A 247 0.40 -0.13 21.03
N ARG A 248 0.27 1.21 21.02
CA ARG A 248 1.09 2.14 21.81
C ARG A 248 2.59 2.08 21.46
N MET A 249 2.92 1.75 20.24
CA MET A 249 4.28 1.83 19.72
C MET A 249 4.55 3.24 19.21
N PRO A 250 5.67 3.89 19.57
CA PRO A 250 6.11 5.11 18.89
C PRO A 250 6.28 4.90 17.39
N VAL A 251 5.79 5.86 16.61
CA VAL A 251 5.92 5.86 15.15
C VAL A 251 6.90 6.94 14.72
N VAL A 252 8.01 6.55 14.13
CA VAL A 252 9.00 7.46 13.54
C VAL A 252 8.55 7.76 12.10
N LEU A 253 8.19 9.01 11.84
CA LEU A 253 7.77 9.47 10.54
C LEU A 253 8.98 9.80 9.66
N MET A 254 8.99 9.25 8.48
CA MET A 254 9.96 9.54 7.43
C MET A 254 9.22 10.20 6.27
N ASP A 255 9.63 11.41 5.90
CA ASP A 255 8.99 12.22 4.87
C ASP A 255 9.07 11.59 3.48
N PHE A 256 10.22 11.04 3.15
CA PHE A 256 10.52 10.38 1.88
C PHE A 256 11.53 9.25 2.12
N PHE A 257 11.29 8.08 1.54
CA PHE A 257 12.18 6.94 1.70
C PHE A 257 13.56 7.21 1.07
N ASP A 258 14.57 7.23 1.93
CA ASP A 258 15.97 7.26 1.60
C ASP A 258 16.71 6.26 2.51
N VAL A 259 17.53 5.38 1.93
CA VAL A 259 18.13 4.26 2.67
C VAL A 259 19.10 4.74 3.74
N ALA A 260 19.90 5.77 3.46
CA ALA A 260 20.87 6.29 4.43
C ALA A 260 20.15 6.88 5.66
N SER A 261 19.13 7.73 5.41
CA SER A 261 18.29 8.30 6.47
C SER A 261 17.53 7.21 7.23
N ALA A 262 16.94 6.23 6.54
CA ALA A 262 16.25 5.12 7.19
C ALA A 262 17.18 4.28 8.07
N SER A 263 18.37 3.96 7.58
CA SER A 263 19.39 3.23 8.34
C SER A 263 19.82 3.99 9.60
N GLN A 264 19.96 5.31 9.50
CA GLN A 264 20.26 6.16 10.66
C GLN A 264 19.11 6.15 11.67
N LEU A 265 17.85 6.33 11.22
CA LEU A 265 16.67 6.34 12.09
C LEU A 265 16.48 4.98 12.79
N ILE A 266 16.72 3.86 12.10
CA ILE A 266 16.65 2.52 12.69
C ILE A 266 17.63 2.40 13.87
N LYS A 267 18.87 2.82 13.70
CA LYS A 267 19.90 2.79 14.75
C LYS A 267 19.59 3.78 15.87
N GLN A 268 19.22 5.01 15.54
CA GLN A 268 18.97 6.09 16.50
C GLN A 268 17.78 5.81 17.41
N HIS A 269 16.68 5.32 16.84
CA HIS A 269 15.43 5.10 17.58
C HIS A 269 15.18 3.62 17.91
N GLN A 270 16.20 2.75 17.70
CA GLN A 270 16.09 1.31 17.97
C GLN A 270 14.82 0.70 17.37
N ILE A 271 14.57 1.03 16.08
CA ILE A 271 13.37 0.58 15.36
C ILE A 271 13.30 -0.95 15.35
N THR A 272 12.14 -1.47 15.67
CA THR A 272 11.87 -2.91 15.74
C THR A 272 11.03 -3.42 14.57
N HIS A 273 10.22 -2.54 13.99
CA HIS A 273 9.28 -2.90 12.92
C HIS A 273 9.42 -1.92 11.74
N ILE A 274 9.45 -2.48 10.55
CA ILE A 274 9.40 -1.74 9.29
C ILE A 274 8.57 -2.53 8.27
N PHE A 275 7.89 -1.82 7.39
CA PHE A 275 7.14 -2.41 6.29
C PHE A 275 7.58 -1.79 4.98
N GLY A 276 7.70 -2.61 3.94
CA GLY A 276 8.22 -2.14 2.66
C GLY A 276 8.02 -3.11 1.51
N SER A 277 8.73 -2.84 0.42
CA SER A 277 8.83 -3.72 -0.74
C SER A 277 10.17 -4.46 -0.75
N ASP A 278 10.26 -5.49 -1.60
CA ASP A 278 11.50 -6.19 -1.93
C ASP A 278 12.58 -5.24 -2.48
N GLU A 279 12.20 -4.23 -3.26
CA GLU A 279 13.12 -3.19 -3.75
C GLU A 279 13.72 -2.35 -2.60
N MET A 280 12.91 -1.99 -1.60
CA MET A 280 13.43 -1.31 -0.41
C MET A 280 14.46 -2.18 0.33
N LEU A 281 14.17 -3.46 0.49
CA LEU A 281 15.09 -4.43 1.10
C LEU A 281 16.40 -4.52 0.33
N ARG A 282 16.36 -4.65 -0.99
CA ARG A 282 17.55 -4.70 -1.86
C ARG A 282 18.43 -3.47 -1.65
N ARG A 283 17.84 -2.28 -1.67
CA ARG A 283 18.55 -1.03 -1.42
C ARG A 283 19.14 -0.95 -0.02
N PHE A 284 18.48 -1.48 1.01
CA PHE A 284 19.06 -1.62 2.34
C PHE A 284 20.28 -2.53 2.34
N ALA A 285 20.22 -3.67 1.65
CA ALA A 285 21.31 -4.63 1.54
C ALA A 285 22.55 -4.01 0.89
N GLU A 286 22.36 -3.32 -0.23
CA GLU A 286 23.43 -2.71 -1.01
C GLU A 286 24.17 -1.61 -0.22
N GLN A 287 23.46 -0.79 0.55
CA GLN A 287 24.03 0.32 1.29
C GLN A 287 24.51 -0.04 2.71
N ASN A 288 24.17 -1.22 3.21
CA ASN A 288 24.59 -1.71 4.52
C ASN A 288 25.23 -3.09 4.38
N PRO A 289 26.48 -3.19 3.89
CA PRO A 289 27.14 -4.47 3.63
C PRO A 289 27.54 -5.24 4.90
N GLU A 290 27.41 -4.65 6.07
CA GLU A 290 27.73 -5.24 7.38
C GLU A 290 26.94 -6.54 7.61
N PRO A 291 27.54 -7.58 8.22
CA PRO A 291 26.87 -8.87 8.42
C PRO A 291 25.58 -8.79 9.25
N ILE A 292 25.52 -7.89 10.25
CA ILE A 292 24.32 -7.64 11.06
C ILE A 292 24.11 -6.13 11.13
N ALA A 293 23.35 -5.61 10.18
CA ALA A 293 23.17 -4.18 10.04
C ALA A 293 22.26 -3.58 11.13
N PHE A 294 21.22 -4.31 11.57
CA PHE A 294 20.18 -3.80 12.46
C PHE A 294 19.75 -4.81 13.52
N THR A 295 20.40 -4.76 14.68
CA THR A 295 20.14 -5.69 15.80
C THR A 295 18.79 -5.47 16.50
N SER A 296 18.18 -4.29 16.35
CA SER A 296 16.89 -3.95 16.94
C SER A 296 15.71 -4.51 16.17
N LEU A 297 15.85 -4.80 14.86
CA LEU A 297 14.73 -5.24 14.02
C LEU A 297 14.20 -6.60 14.47
N LYS A 298 12.89 -6.65 14.67
CA LYS A 298 12.11 -7.86 14.99
C LYS A 298 11.26 -8.31 13.81
N LEU A 299 10.84 -7.37 12.94
CA LEU A 299 10.02 -7.64 11.77
C LEU A 299 10.35 -6.67 10.64
N PHE A 300 10.67 -7.21 9.49
CA PHE A 300 10.57 -6.55 8.20
C PHE A 300 9.48 -7.25 7.39
N GLY A 301 8.25 -6.71 7.47
CA GLY A 301 7.13 -7.19 6.68
C GLY A 301 7.23 -6.66 5.26
N PHE A 302 7.13 -7.50 4.25
CA PHE A 302 7.27 -7.04 2.87
C PHE A 302 6.24 -7.65 1.92
N ALA A 303 5.92 -6.89 0.88
CA ALA A 303 5.22 -7.37 -0.30
C ALA A 303 6.23 -7.50 -1.43
N ALA A 304 6.29 -8.67 -2.07
CA ALA A 304 7.15 -8.93 -3.22
C ALA A 304 6.47 -8.45 -4.51
N PHE A 305 7.20 -7.68 -5.32
CA PHE A 305 6.76 -7.19 -6.62
C PHE A 305 7.69 -7.62 -7.76
N SER A 306 8.82 -8.27 -7.45
CA SER A 306 9.78 -8.77 -8.43
C SER A 306 9.97 -10.28 -8.31
N ALA A 307 10.41 -10.91 -9.39
CA ALA A 307 11.01 -12.24 -9.37
C ALA A 307 12.31 -12.21 -8.52
N ARG A 308 12.74 -13.39 -8.01
CA ARG A 308 14.01 -13.55 -7.26
C ARG A 308 14.00 -13.00 -5.83
N PHE A 309 12.83 -12.70 -5.26
CA PHE A 309 12.76 -12.29 -3.85
C PHE A 309 13.22 -13.40 -2.88
N ILE A 310 13.14 -14.67 -3.26
CA ILE A 310 13.66 -15.79 -2.47
C ILE A 310 15.18 -15.72 -2.38
N GLU A 311 15.88 -15.43 -3.48
CA GLU A 311 17.35 -15.26 -3.47
C GLU A 311 17.75 -14.08 -2.57
N LEU A 312 17.03 -12.96 -2.66
CA LEU A 312 17.23 -11.81 -1.78
C LEU A 312 17.03 -12.19 -0.31
N ALA A 313 16.01 -12.99 0.01
CA ALA A 313 15.75 -13.47 1.36
C ALA A 313 16.86 -14.40 1.87
N GLN A 314 17.37 -15.30 1.03
CA GLN A 314 18.50 -16.18 1.35
C GLN A 314 19.77 -15.39 1.70
N GLU A 315 19.97 -14.25 1.03
CA GLU A 315 21.08 -13.33 1.35
C GLU A 315 20.83 -12.55 2.65
N LEU A 316 19.61 -11.99 2.83
CA LEU A 316 19.35 -10.98 3.86
C LEU A 316 18.98 -11.55 5.23
N ILE A 317 18.32 -12.71 5.30
CA ILE A 317 17.94 -13.30 6.59
C ILE A 317 19.19 -13.65 7.44
N PRO A 318 20.27 -14.26 6.91
CA PRO A 318 21.49 -14.46 7.67
C PRO A 318 22.16 -13.16 8.13
N ARG A 319 21.90 -12.03 7.43
CA ARG A 319 22.37 -10.69 7.78
C ARG A 319 21.50 -9.98 8.81
N GLY A 320 20.55 -10.69 9.45
CA GLY A 320 19.71 -10.16 10.52
C GLY A 320 18.49 -9.37 10.07
N PHE A 321 18.05 -9.50 8.80
CA PHE A 321 16.77 -8.96 8.35
C PHE A 321 15.63 -9.96 8.63
N PRO A 322 14.75 -9.68 9.59
CA PRO A 322 13.69 -10.61 9.99
C PRO A 322 12.50 -10.53 9.02
N MET A 323 12.73 -11.01 7.79
CA MET A 323 11.77 -10.92 6.70
C MET A 323 10.56 -11.81 6.90
N CYS A 324 9.38 -11.28 6.54
CA CYS A 324 8.11 -11.99 6.57
C CYS A 324 7.24 -11.51 5.40
N GLY A 325 6.75 -12.44 4.59
CA GLY A 325 5.83 -12.16 3.49
C GLY A 325 4.43 -11.81 4.00
N LEU A 326 3.81 -10.84 3.33
CA LEU A 326 2.51 -10.28 3.68
C LEU A 326 1.55 -10.36 2.49
N TYR A 327 0.27 -10.16 2.78
CA TYR A 327 -0.75 -9.97 1.76
C TYR A 327 -1.73 -8.87 2.18
N GLY A 328 -2.19 -8.11 1.18
CA GLY A 328 -3.22 -7.10 1.33
C GLY A 328 -3.46 -6.33 0.04
N SER A 329 -4.54 -5.61 0.00
CA SER A 329 -4.91 -4.70 -1.10
C SER A 329 -5.64 -3.49 -0.52
N SER A 330 -5.99 -2.52 -1.38
CA SER A 330 -6.80 -1.40 -0.93
C SER A 330 -8.18 -1.85 -0.42
N GLU A 331 -8.74 -2.93 -0.96
CA GLU A 331 -10.08 -3.43 -0.67
C GLU A 331 -10.17 -4.26 0.62
N VAL A 332 -9.13 -5.01 0.94
CA VAL A 332 -9.08 -5.86 2.15
C VAL A 332 -8.22 -5.25 3.27
N HIS A 333 -7.71 -4.06 3.06
CA HIS A 333 -6.62 -3.42 3.79
C HIS A 333 -5.24 -4.06 3.53
N SER A 334 -4.18 -3.34 3.83
CA SER A 334 -2.83 -3.90 3.90
C SER A 334 -2.67 -4.74 5.17
N LEU A 335 -1.62 -5.52 5.25
CA LEU A 335 -1.34 -6.37 6.41
C LEU A 335 -2.56 -7.25 6.80
N PHE A 336 -3.38 -7.59 5.79
CA PHE A 336 -4.53 -8.49 5.99
C PHE A 336 -4.08 -9.83 6.55
N SER A 337 -2.95 -10.35 6.04
CA SER A 337 -2.34 -11.58 6.53
C SER A 337 -0.82 -11.53 6.47
N ALA A 338 -0.19 -12.42 7.24
CA ALA A 338 1.25 -12.64 7.27
C ALA A 338 1.56 -14.12 7.31
N GLN A 339 2.70 -14.50 6.73
CA GLN A 339 3.27 -15.83 6.91
C GLN A 339 3.77 -16.01 8.35
N HIS A 340 3.74 -17.23 8.84
CA HIS A 340 4.24 -17.51 10.19
C HIS A 340 5.77 -17.41 10.22
N ARG A 341 6.34 -16.76 11.24
CA ARG A 341 7.79 -16.47 11.32
C ARG A 341 8.65 -17.73 11.48
N GLU A 342 8.07 -18.82 11.98
CA GLU A 342 8.75 -20.11 12.19
C GLU A 342 8.74 -21.02 10.97
N LEU A 343 8.05 -20.62 9.90
CA LEU A 343 8.08 -21.37 8.65
C LEU A 343 9.49 -21.39 8.05
N PRO A 344 9.83 -22.44 7.28
CA PRO A 344 11.03 -22.45 6.45
C PRO A 344 11.12 -21.17 5.61
N LEU A 345 12.35 -20.75 5.26
CA LEU A 345 12.59 -19.49 4.57
C LEU A 345 11.74 -19.37 3.29
N GLU A 346 11.73 -20.42 2.49
CA GLU A 346 11.03 -20.46 1.20
C GLU A 346 9.52 -20.25 1.32
N GLU A 347 8.94 -20.66 2.44
CA GLU A 347 7.51 -20.48 2.74
C GLU A 347 7.23 -19.15 3.45
N ARG A 348 8.11 -18.75 4.38
CA ARG A 348 7.93 -17.53 5.20
C ARG A 348 7.92 -16.26 4.38
N VAL A 349 8.61 -16.25 3.23
CA VAL A 349 8.74 -15.07 2.37
C VAL A 349 7.70 -15.00 1.24
N LEU A 350 6.81 -15.99 1.12
CA LEU A 350 5.70 -15.95 0.17
C LEU A 350 4.64 -14.92 0.60
N GLY A 351 3.91 -14.36 -0.34
CA GLY A 351 2.71 -13.58 -0.03
C GLY A 351 1.61 -14.46 0.57
N GLY A 352 0.73 -13.90 1.39
CA GLY A 352 -0.38 -14.66 2.00
C GLY A 352 -0.23 -14.86 3.51
N GLY A 353 -0.44 -16.07 3.98
CA GLY A 353 -0.35 -16.46 5.40
C GLY A 353 -1.68 -16.52 6.13
N THR A 354 -1.66 -16.28 7.44
CA THR A 354 -2.84 -16.30 8.29
C THR A 354 -3.41 -14.89 8.45
N PRO A 355 -4.73 -14.68 8.28
CA PRO A 355 -5.34 -13.37 8.49
C PRO A 355 -5.11 -12.81 9.90
N ALA A 356 -4.76 -11.53 10.00
CA ALA A 356 -4.57 -10.83 11.28
C ALA A 356 -5.84 -10.84 12.16
N ALA A 357 -7.02 -10.87 11.54
CA ALA A 357 -8.31 -10.98 12.20
C ALA A 357 -8.60 -12.39 12.78
N GLY A 358 -7.73 -13.38 12.55
CA GLY A 358 -7.95 -14.75 12.96
C GLY A 358 -9.27 -15.31 12.42
N SER A 359 -10.05 -15.98 13.27
CA SER A 359 -11.34 -16.60 12.92
C SER A 359 -12.44 -15.62 12.47
N ARG A 360 -12.24 -14.31 12.60
CA ARG A 360 -13.18 -13.29 12.10
C ARG A 360 -13.08 -13.08 10.58
N ALA A 361 -11.98 -13.49 9.96
CA ALA A 361 -11.81 -13.50 8.52
C ALA A 361 -11.88 -14.94 8.00
N SER A 362 -12.43 -15.10 6.80
CA SER A 362 -12.47 -16.37 6.09
C SER A 362 -11.85 -16.19 4.71
N VAL A 363 -10.93 -17.06 4.37
CA VAL A 363 -10.32 -17.15 3.05
C VAL A 363 -10.71 -18.48 2.42
N ARG A 364 -11.11 -18.44 1.17
CA ARG A 364 -11.36 -19.65 0.37
C ARG A 364 -10.76 -19.47 -1.02
N VAL A 365 -10.55 -20.56 -1.70
CA VAL A 365 -10.03 -20.56 -3.07
C VAL A 365 -11.04 -21.24 -3.97
N ARG A 366 -11.33 -20.62 -5.11
CA ARG A 366 -12.33 -21.08 -6.07
C ARG A 366 -11.72 -21.25 -7.45
N ASP A 367 -12.01 -22.35 -8.08
CA ASP A 367 -11.68 -22.53 -9.49
C ASP A 367 -12.48 -21.51 -10.33
N PRO A 368 -11.80 -20.66 -11.12
CA PRO A 368 -12.47 -19.58 -11.86
C PRO A 368 -13.36 -20.07 -13.02
N ASP A 369 -13.21 -21.32 -13.47
CA ASP A 369 -13.97 -21.88 -14.58
C ASP A 369 -15.16 -22.73 -14.11
N THR A 370 -14.91 -23.66 -13.20
CA THR A 370 -15.96 -24.53 -12.67
C THR A 370 -16.79 -23.86 -11.59
N LEU A 371 -16.25 -22.80 -10.97
CA LEU A 371 -16.81 -22.09 -9.82
C LEU A 371 -16.93 -22.98 -8.57
N GLU A 372 -16.24 -24.11 -8.52
CA GLU A 372 -16.17 -24.99 -7.36
C GLU A 372 -15.07 -24.55 -6.41
N LEU A 373 -15.20 -24.91 -5.12
CA LEU A 373 -14.15 -24.66 -4.14
C LEU A 373 -12.97 -25.61 -4.36
N CYS A 374 -11.77 -25.05 -4.39
CA CYS A 374 -10.54 -25.83 -4.52
C CYS A 374 -10.21 -26.55 -3.21
N ALA A 375 -9.73 -27.79 -3.32
CA ALA A 375 -9.09 -28.49 -2.20
C ALA A 375 -7.76 -27.82 -1.83
N ALA A 376 -7.26 -28.07 -0.62
CA ALA A 376 -5.95 -27.58 -0.18
C ALA A 376 -4.85 -27.97 -1.18
N GLY A 377 -3.96 -27.04 -1.50
CA GLY A 377 -2.88 -27.17 -2.47
C GLY A 377 -3.29 -26.93 -3.93
N LEU A 378 -4.58 -26.80 -4.25
CA LEU A 378 -5.03 -26.48 -5.61
C LEU A 378 -5.21 -24.98 -5.78
N SER A 379 -4.63 -24.44 -6.86
CA SER A 379 -4.68 -23.03 -7.19
C SER A 379 -6.04 -22.60 -7.78
N GLY A 380 -6.49 -21.43 -7.40
CA GLY A 380 -7.70 -20.77 -7.91
C GLY A 380 -7.77 -19.33 -7.44
N GLU A 381 -8.89 -18.64 -7.70
CA GLU A 381 -9.12 -17.28 -7.21
C GLU A 381 -9.26 -17.27 -5.69
N ILE A 382 -8.46 -16.40 -5.05
CA ILE A 382 -8.59 -16.13 -3.62
C ILE A 382 -9.83 -15.28 -3.40
N GLU A 383 -10.76 -15.76 -2.57
CA GLU A 383 -11.95 -15.05 -2.13
C GLU A 383 -11.87 -14.79 -0.62
N ILE A 384 -12.15 -13.55 -0.19
CA ILE A 384 -11.99 -13.12 1.20
C ILE A 384 -13.31 -12.59 1.76
N LYS A 385 -13.65 -13.02 2.98
CA LYS A 385 -14.72 -12.46 3.78
C LYS A 385 -14.18 -11.98 5.11
N SER A 386 -14.39 -10.69 5.45
CA SER A 386 -13.90 -10.07 6.68
C SER A 386 -14.85 -8.94 7.10
N PRO A 387 -15.00 -8.65 8.39
CA PRO A 387 -15.78 -7.49 8.86
C PRO A 387 -15.15 -6.16 8.42
N THR A 388 -13.88 -6.16 8.04
CA THR A 388 -13.10 -4.98 7.69
C THR A 388 -12.97 -4.72 6.20
N LEU A 389 -13.66 -5.50 5.35
CA LEU A 389 -13.70 -5.24 3.91
C LEU A 389 -14.20 -3.83 3.59
N PHE A 390 -13.71 -3.29 2.50
CA PHE A 390 -14.19 -2.02 1.97
C PHE A 390 -15.71 -2.00 1.74
N LYS A 391 -16.31 -0.81 1.70
CA LYS A 391 -17.76 -0.68 1.50
C LYS A 391 -18.18 -0.63 0.03
N GLY A 392 -17.22 -0.57 -0.86
CA GLY A 392 -17.40 -0.51 -2.31
C GLY A 392 -16.49 0.55 -2.94
N TYR A 393 -16.67 0.72 -4.23
CA TYR A 393 -16.00 1.75 -5.01
C TYR A 393 -16.89 2.99 -5.12
N PHE A 394 -16.37 4.15 -4.74
CA PHE A 394 -17.11 5.41 -4.80
C PHE A 394 -17.62 5.69 -6.22
N ASN A 395 -18.88 6.05 -6.34
CA ASN A 395 -19.57 6.29 -7.61
C ASN A 395 -19.47 5.15 -8.65
N ASN A 396 -19.21 3.91 -8.21
CA ASN A 396 -19.11 2.77 -9.11
C ASN A 396 -19.85 1.54 -8.55
N PRO A 397 -21.18 1.57 -8.49
CA PRO A 397 -22.00 0.48 -7.93
C PRO A 397 -21.89 -0.82 -8.75
N GLU A 398 -21.70 -0.71 -10.07
CA GLU A 398 -21.54 -1.87 -10.94
C GLU A 398 -20.25 -2.63 -10.61
N ALA A 399 -19.09 -1.94 -10.56
CA ALA A 399 -17.83 -2.55 -10.17
C ALA A 399 -17.88 -3.10 -8.73
N THR A 400 -18.61 -2.44 -7.83
CA THR A 400 -18.83 -2.92 -6.47
C THR A 400 -19.61 -4.23 -6.46
N ALA A 401 -20.71 -4.31 -7.18
CA ALA A 401 -21.52 -5.53 -7.27
C ALA A 401 -20.74 -6.70 -7.89
N GLN A 402 -19.93 -6.42 -8.92
CA GLN A 402 -19.08 -7.43 -9.57
C GLN A 402 -17.94 -7.94 -8.68
N ALA A 403 -17.50 -7.14 -7.69
CA ALA A 403 -16.42 -7.48 -6.80
C ALA A 403 -16.79 -8.50 -5.72
N PHE A 404 -18.08 -8.73 -5.48
CA PHE A 404 -18.55 -9.65 -4.45
C PHE A 404 -19.27 -10.87 -5.02
N THR A 405 -19.12 -12.00 -4.33
CA THR A 405 -19.95 -13.17 -4.54
C THR A 405 -21.33 -12.99 -3.89
N LYS A 406 -22.32 -13.81 -4.28
CA LYS A 406 -23.68 -13.76 -3.70
C LYS A 406 -23.71 -14.00 -2.18
N ASP A 407 -22.75 -14.75 -1.65
CA ASP A 407 -22.61 -15.07 -0.22
C ASP A 407 -21.63 -14.13 0.52
N GLY A 408 -21.24 -13.02 -0.13
CA GLY A 408 -20.54 -11.89 0.48
C GLY A 408 -19.03 -12.04 0.62
N TYR A 409 -18.38 -12.89 -0.18
CA TYR A 409 -16.93 -12.89 -0.32
C TYR A 409 -16.48 -11.89 -1.36
N PHE A 410 -15.43 -11.15 -1.06
CA PHE A 410 -14.75 -10.31 -2.03
C PHE A 410 -13.89 -11.17 -2.95
N LYS A 411 -14.07 -11.04 -4.25
CA LYS A 411 -13.25 -11.65 -5.30
C LYS A 411 -12.02 -10.80 -5.50
N THR A 412 -10.87 -11.31 -5.08
CA THR A 412 -9.64 -10.52 -5.07
C THR A 412 -9.06 -10.30 -6.46
N GLY A 413 -9.36 -11.17 -7.41
CA GLY A 413 -8.68 -11.25 -8.69
C GLY A 413 -7.23 -11.72 -8.56
N ASP A 414 -6.91 -12.37 -7.45
CA ASP A 414 -5.59 -12.94 -7.15
C ASP A 414 -5.66 -14.45 -7.19
N LEU A 415 -4.66 -15.07 -7.81
CA LEU A 415 -4.44 -16.51 -7.81
C LEU A 415 -3.70 -16.93 -6.54
N GLY A 416 -4.07 -18.05 -5.98
CA GLY A 416 -3.38 -18.67 -4.86
C GLY A 416 -3.99 -19.98 -4.44
N TYR A 417 -3.52 -20.54 -3.34
CA TYR A 417 -4.04 -21.79 -2.79
C TYR A 417 -4.08 -21.77 -1.27
N LEU A 418 -4.96 -22.60 -0.68
CA LEU A 418 -4.97 -22.86 0.75
C LEU A 418 -3.97 -23.95 1.11
N ARG A 419 -3.29 -23.81 2.25
CA ARG A 419 -2.58 -24.91 2.90
C ARG A 419 -3.55 -25.72 3.77
N SER A 420 -3.10 -26.90 4.21
CA SER A 420 -3.89 -27.80 5.06
C SER A 420 -4.20 -27.21 6.45
N ASP A 421 -3.40 -26.26 6.93
CA ASP A 421 -3.61 -25.54 8.19
C ASP A 421 -4.59 -24.36 8.08
N GLY A 422 -5.12 -24.10 6.87
CA GLY A 422 -6.04 -22.99 6.59
C GLY A 422 -5.36 -21.66 6.28
N SER A 423 -4.03 -21.56 6.35
CA SER A 423 -3.30 -20.42 5.81
C SER A 423 -3.32 -20.46 4.27
N PHE A 424 -3.00 -19.34 3.62
CA PHE A 424 -3.01 -19.31 2.15
C PHE A 424 -1.71 -18.75 1.59
N VAL A 425 -1.48 -19.06 0.34
CA VAL A 425 -0.35 -18.54 -0.45
C VAL A 425 -0.91 -17.76 -1.63
N TYR A 426 -0.49 -16.50 -1.76
CA TYR A 426 -0.69 -15.69 -2.95
C TYR A 426 0.38 -16.08 -3.99
N GLN A 427 -0.04 -16.26 -5.23
CA GLN A 427 0.85 -16.56 -6.35
C GLN A 427 1.00 -15.35 -7.28
N SER A 428 -0.12 -14.90 -7.89
CA SER A 428 -0.08 -13.81 -8.86
C SER A 428 -1.45 -13.17 -9.07
N ARG A 429 -1.51 -12.10 -9.88
CA ARG A 429 -2.78 -11.54 -10.35
C ARG A 429 -3.41 -12.43 -11.41
N MET A 430 -4.70 -12.71 -11.31
CA MET A 430 -5.42 -13.51 -12.31
C MET A 430 -5.42 -12.89 -13.72
N GLY A 431 -5.39 -11.54 -13.83
CA GLY A 431 -5.22 -10.85 -15.11
C GLY A 431 -3.86 -11.03 -15.76
N ASP A 432 -2.88 -11.50 -14.99
CA ASP A 432 -1.52 -11.82 -15.43
C ASP A 432 -1.33 -13.32 -15.67
N THR A 433 -2.18 -14.17 -15.09
CA THR A 433 -2.11 -15.63 -15.28
C THR A 433 -2.38 -16.01 -16.74
N MET A 434 -1.73 -17.08 -17.17
CA MET A 434 -1.84 -17.58 -18.53
C MET A 434 -2.50 -18.95 -18.52
N ARG A 435 -3.37 -19.20 -19.50
CA ARG A 435 -3.91 -20.53 -19.71
C ARG A 435 -3.09 -21.25 -20.78
N LEU A 436 -2.18 -22.12 -20.34
CA LEU A 436 -1.26 -22.82 -21.22
C LEU A 436 -1.53 -24.33 -21.16
N GLY A 437 -1.78 -24.97 -22.30
CA GLY A 437 -2.06 -26.40 -22.37
C GLY A 437 -3.25 -26.84 -21.51
N GLY A 438 -4.24 -25.96 -21.28
CA GLY A 438 -5.39 -26.23 -20.42
C GLY A 438 -5.18 -25.96 -18.92
N PHE A 439 -3.96 -25.62 -18.51
CA PHE A 439 -3.61 -25.34 -17.11
C PHE A 439 -3.49 -23.85 -16.86
N LEU A 440 -3.89 -23.43 -15.65
CA LEU A 440 -3.65 -22.07 -15.17
C LEU A 440 -2.18 -21.97 -14.73
N VAL A 441 -1.41 -21.08 -15.35
CA VAL A 441 0.03 -20.93 -15.14
C VAL A 441 0.35 -19.54 -14.64
N ASP A 442 1.09 -19.48 -13.54
CA ASP A 442 1.66 -18.23 -13.02
C ASP A 442 2.84 -17.81 -13.92
N PRO A 443 2.83 -16.60 -14.49
CA PRO A 443 3.98 -16.10 -15.24
C PRO A 443 5.26 -16.06 -14.41
N THR A 444 5.18 -15.83 -13.09
CA THR A 444 6.34 -15.75 -12.19
C THR A 444 7.15 -17.04 -12.18
N GLU A 445 6.51 -18.19 -12.25
CA GLU A 445 7.20 -19.48 -12.35
C GLU A 445 8.14 -19.55 -13.58
N ILE A 446 7.70 -18.98 -14.70
CA ILE A 446 8.50 -18.96 -15.93
C ILE A 446 9.56 -17.86 -15.86
N GLU A 447 9.21 -16.71 -15.28
CA GLU A 447 10.10 -15.57 -15.06
C GLU A 447 11.30 -15.95 -14.19
N ASP A 448 11.09 -16.69 -13.12
CA ASP A 448 12.14 -17.17 -12.20
C ASP A 448 13.12 -18.11 -12.92
N VAL A 449 12.60 -19.05 -13.70
CA VAL A 449 13.45 -19.99 -14.46
C VAL A 449 14.24 -19.27 -15.56
N LEU A 450 13.65 -18.24 -16.19
CA LEU A 450 14.36 -17.40 -17.15
C LEU A 450 15.46 -16.58 -16.48
N ALA A 451 15.15 -15.95 -15.36
CA ALA A 451 16.10 -15.12 -14.61
C ALA A 451 17.29 -15.94 -14.06
N ALA A 452 17.08 -17.22 -13.78
CA ALA A 452 18.17 -18.15 -13.40
C ALA A 452 19.08 -18.56 -14.56
N GLN A 453 18.73 -18.23 -15.83
CA GLN A 453 19.61 -18.55 -16.97
C GLN A 453 20.85 -17.65 -16.99
N PRO A 454 22.00 -18.14 -17.51
CA PRO A 454 23.21 -17.33 -17.63
C PRO A 454 22.98 -16.03 -18.38
N ASN A 455 23.55 -14.93 -17.86
CA ASN A 455 23.51 -13.58 -18.46
C ASN A 455 22.11 -12.92 -18.56
N ILE A 456 21.09 -13.47 -17.91
CA ILE A 456 19.79 -12.81 -17.73
C ILE A 456 19.81 -12.06 -16.40
N GLU A 457 19.43 -10.77 -16.42
CA GLU A 457 19.24 -9.93 -15.23
C GLU A 457 17.84 -10.12 -14.66
N SER A 458 16.83 -9.99 -15.53
CA SER A 458 15.42 -10.14 -15.16
C SER A 458 14.57 -10.53 -16.37
N ALA A 459 13.38 -11.09 -16.12
CA ALA A 459 12.45 -11.48 -17.16
C ALA A 459 11.01 -11.13 -16.77
N GLN A 460 10.18 -10.87 -17.77
CA GLN A 460 8.73 -10.73 -17.67
C GLN A 460 8.05 -11.58 -18.73
N VAL A 461 6.96 -12.26 -18.35
CA VAL A 461 6.25 -13.20 -19.20
C VAL A 461 4.79 -12.80 -19.34
N VAL A 462 4.28 -12.85 -20.55
CA VAL A 462 2.87 -12.57 -20.85
C VAL A 462 2.26 -13.65 -21.75
N GLY A 463 0.96 -13.87 -21.59
CA GLY A 463 0.19 -14.74 -22.47
C GLY A 463 -0.28 -13.99 -23.71
N VAL A 464 -0.11 -14.61 -24.86
CA VAL A 464 -0.64 -14.15 -26.16
C VAL A 464 -1.25 -15.32 -26.91
N GLU A 465 -2.06 -15.02 -27.89
CA GLU A 465 -2.57 -16.04 -28.82
C GLU A 465 -1.68 -16.11 -30.06
N ILE A 466 -1.14 -17.30 -30.36
CA ILE A 466 -0.34 -17.58 -31.55
C ILE A 466 -1.01 -18.72 -32.31
N ASN A 467 -1.44 -18.48 -33.54
CA ASN A 467 -2.16 -19.44 -34.39
C ASN A 467 -3.38 -20.06 -33.70
N GLY A 468 -4.19 -19.23 -33.00
CA GLY A 468 -5.40 -19.68 -32.28
C GLY A 468 -5.12 -20.47 -31.01
N GLN A 469 -3.87 -20.46 -30.49
CA GLN A 469 -3.48 -21.17 -29.29
C GLN A 469 -2.85 -20.22 -28.27
N PRO A 470 -3.27 -20.27 -26.98
CA PRO A 470 -2.61 -19.53 -25.92
C PRO A 470 -1.16 -19.99 -25.74
N ARG A 471 -0.22 -19.05 -25.77
CA ARG A 471 1.22 -19.28 -25.60
C ARG A 471 1.83 -18.25 -24.68
N ALA A 472 2.82 -18.67 -23.90
CA ALA A 472 3.71 -17.75 -23.21
C ALA A 472 4.69 -17.12 -24.18
N VAL A 473 4.99 -15.84 -23.99
CA VAL A 473 6.12 -15.12 -24.62
C VAL A 473 6.85 -14.34 -23.55
N ALA A 474 8.16 -14.20 -23.69
CA ALA A 474 9.02 -13.60 -22.68
C ALA A 474 9.74 -12.36 -23.21
N PHE A 475 9.91 -11.40 -22.31
CA PHE A 475 10.83 -10.27 -22.44
C PHE A 475 11.90 -10.39 -21.36
N ALA A 476 13.17 -10.18 -21.69
CA ALA A 476 14.25 -10.25 -20.71
C ALA A 476 15.18 -9.06 -20.83
N ILE A 477 15.78 -8.67 -19.71
CA ILE A 477 16.90 -7.74 -19.64
C ILE A 477 18.18 -8.56 -19.48
N ALA A 478 19.12 -8.35 -20.38
CA ALA A 478 20.42 -9.02 -20.31
C ALA A 478 21.34 -8.29 -19.33
N LYS A 479 22.17 -9.03 -18.57
CA LYS A 479 23.23 -8.43 -17.71
C LYS A 479 24.20 -7.58 -18.52
N ASN A 480 24.53 -8.03 -19.73
CA ASN A 480 25.27 -7.21 -20.70
C ASN A 480 24.32 -6.82 -21.85
N LYS A 481 23.81 -5.61 -21.80
CA LYS A 481 22.86 -5.08 -22.82
C LYS A 481 23.46 -4.96 -24.21
N GLN A 482 24.79 -4.80 -24.33
CA GLN A 482 25.46 -4.69 -25.62
C GLN A 482 25.66 -6.05 -26.31
N CYS A 483 25.62 -7.14 -25.54
CA CYS A 483 25.77 -8.50 -26.05
C CYS A 483 24.79 -9.44 -25.32
N PRO A 484 23.48 -9.35 -25.65
CA PRO A 484 22.49 -10.23 -25.05
C PRO A 484 22.76 -11.69 -25.44
N PRO A 485 22.40 -12.66 -24.58
CA PRO A 485 22.54 -14.07 -24.90
C PRO A 485 21.63 -14.49 -26.07
N ASP A 486 21.97 -15.60 -26.71
CA ASP A 486 21.11 -16.17 -27.77
C ASP A 486 19.78 -16.64 -27.17
N ALA A 487 18.68 -16.11 -27.71
CA ALA A 487 17.33 -16.41 -27.22
C ALA A 487 16.97 -17.90 -27.34
N SER A 488 17.39 -18.56 -28.43
CA SER A 488 17.13 -20.00 -28.65
C SER A 488 17.90 -20.87 -27.66
N ALA A 489 19.16 -20.54 -27.39
CA ALA A 489 19.97 -21.24 -26.39
C ALA A 489 19.39 -21.05 -24.99
N THR A 490 18.94 -19.84 -24.64
CA THR A 490 18.29 -19.53 -23.37
C THR A 490 17.00 -20.35 -23.20
N LEU A 491 16.13 -20.40 -24.20
CA LEU A 491 14.90 -21.20 -24.16
C LEU A 491 15.17 -22.71 -24.08
N LYS A 492 16.24 -23.21 -24.69
CA LYS A 492 16.69 -24.61 -24.50
C LYS A 492 17.14 -24.86 -23.06
N GLY A 493 17.74 -23.89 -22.39
CA GLY A 493 18.05 -23.95 -20.95
C GLY A 493 16.78 -24.06 -20.11
N VAL A 494 15.81 -23.20 -20.36
CA VAL A 494 14.49 -23.20 -19.71
C VAL A 494 13.75 -24.54 -19.89
N ALA A 495 13.83 -25.14 -21.08
CA ALA A 495 13.21 -26.42 -21.40
C ALA A 495 13.71 -27.62 -20.55
N LYS A 496 14.85 -27.46 -19.87
CA LYS A 496 15.35 -28.50 -18.95
C LYS A 496 14.61 -28.52 -17.61
N THR A 497 13.93 -27.41 -17.27
CA THR A 497 13.31 -27.22 -15.97
C THR A 497 11.78 -27.16 -16.07
N LEU A 498 11.24 -26.53 -17.11
CA LEU A 498 9.80 -26.33 -17.28
C LEU A 498 9.16 -27.39 -18.18
N ALA A 499 7.89 -27.69 -17.88
CA ALA A 499 7.06 -28.51 -18.77
C ALA A 499 6.91 -27.83 -20.15
N ALA A 500 6.79 -28.62 -21.21
CA ALA A 500 6.81 -28.17 -22.60
C ALA A 500 5.78 -27.05 -22.89
N PHE A 501 4.59 -27.09 -22.28
CA PHE A 501 3.54 -26.08 -22.48
C PHE A 501 3.84 -24.74 -21.79
N LYS A 502 4.78 -24.70 -20.83
CA LYS A 502 5.23 -23.49 -20.12
C LYS A 502 6.40 -22.81 -20.81
N ILE A 503 7.08 -23.46 -21.74
CA ILE A 503 8.23 -22.87 -22.44
C ILE A 503 7.74 -21.72 -23.32
N PRO A 504 8.29 -20.50 -23.17
CA PRO A 504 7.91 -19.37 -24.00
C PRO A 504 8.14 -19.65 -25.48
N ALA A 505 7.17 -19.32 -26.32
CA ALA A 505 7.29 -19.46 -27.78
C ALA A 505 8.33 -18.49 -28.35
N HIS A 506 8.48 -17.32 -27.73
CA HIS A 506 9.46 -16.30 -28.10
C HIS A 506 10.10 -15.69 -26.86
N LEU A 507 11.36 -15.29 -26.99
CA LEU A 507 12.11 -14.50 -26.02
C LEU A 507 12.71 -13.30 -26.73
N TRP A 508 12.37 -12.09 -26.27
CA TRP A 508 12.94 -10.84 -26.78
C TRP A 508 13.71 -10.12 -25.69
N PHE A 509 14.87 -9.55 -26.05
CA PHE A 509 15.63 -8.70 -25.15
C PHE A 509 15.19 -7.25 -25.29
N VAL A 510 15.09 -6.57 -24.14
CA VAL A 510 14.71 -5.16 -24.00
C VAL A 510 15.67 -4.46 -23.03
N ASP A 511 15.82 -3.14 -23.17
CA ASP A 511 16.65 -2.35 -22.27
C ASP A 511 15.98 -2.10 -20.92
N GLU A 512 14.64 -1.97 -20.94
CA GLU A 512 13.81 -1.75 -19.76
C GLU A 512 12.40 -2.32 -19.97
N PHE A 513 11.71 -2.65 -18.88
CA PHE A 513 10.31 -3.02 -18.90
C PHE A 513 9.42 -1.80 -18.76
N PRO A 514 8.24 -1.75 -19.42
CA PRO A 514 7.25 -0.73 -19.16
C PRO A 514 6.73 -0.83 -17.74
N THR A 515 6.80 0.26 -16.98
CA THR A 515 6.39 0.34 -15.59
C THR A 515 5.40 1.47 -15.34
N THR A 516 4.64 1.37 -14.25
CA THR A 516 3.80 2.43 -13.70
C THR A 516 4.21 2.69 -12.25
N ALA A 517 4.29 3.96 -11.88
CA ALA A 517 4.53 4.35 -10.49
C ALA A 517 3.34 3.95 -9.61
N SER A 518 3.61 3.37 -8.45
CA SER A 518 2.62 3.08 -7.41
C SER A 518 3.08 3.64 -6.06
N ALA A 519 2.19 3.69 -5.08
CA ALA A 519 2.52 4.14 -3.73
C ALA A 519 3.69 3.33 -3.14
N ASN A 520 3.76 2.04 -3.46
CA ASN A 520 4.69 1.08 -2.87
C ASN A 520 5.88 0.73 -3.78
N GLY A 521 6.04 1.37 -4.95
CA GLY A 521 7.11 1.09 -5.89
C GLY A 521 6.66 1.20 -7.35
N GLN A 522 7.46 0.66 -8.26
CA GLN A 522 7.09 0.52 -9.67
C GLN A 522 6.37 -0.82 -9.89
N LYS A 523 5.30 -0.81 -10.69
CA LYS A 523 4.61 -2.03 -11.14
C LYS A 523 4.82 -2.22 -12.63
N PHE A 524 5.14 -3.44 -13.04
CA PHE A 524 5.25 -3.80 -14.46
C PHE A 524 3.90 -3.69 -15.17
N GLN A 525 3.91 -3.08 -16.35
CA GLN A 525 2.72 -2.94 -17.20
C GLN A 525 2.63 -4.14 -18.15
N ARG A 526 2.16 -5.29 -17.66
CA ARG A 526 2.03 -6.50 -18.50
C ARG A 526 1.09 -6.32 -19.69
N VAL A 527 0.13 -5.40 -19.59
CA VAL A 527 -0.73 -5.04 -20.72
C VAL A 527 0.10 -4.48 -21.86
N LYS A 528 1.02 -3.55 -21.58
CA LYS A 528 1.94 -3.01 -22.59
C LYS A 528 2.91 -4.05 -23.14
N LEU A 529 3.42 -4.93 -22.29
CA LEU A 529 4.25 -6.05 -22.75
C LEU A 529 3.48 -6.96 -23.71
N ARG A 530 2.19 -7.18 -23.45
CA ARG A 530 1.32 -7.96 -24.33
C ARG A 530 1.10 -7.26 -25.67
N GLU A 531 0.88 -5.95 -25.68
CA GLU A 531 0.79 -5.12 -26.89
C GLU A 531 2.08 -5.19 -27.70
N MET A 532 3.25 -5.01 -27.04
CA MET A 532 4.57 -5.13 -27.69
C MET A 532 4.79 -6.53 -28.28
N ALA A 533 4.34 -7.58 -27.60
CA ALA A 533 4.42 -8.96 -28.10
C ALA A 533 3.59 -9.15 -29.37
N LEU A 534 2.36 -8.66 -29.36
CA LEU A 534 1.47 -8.73 -30.53
C LEU A 534 2.01 -7.94 -31.73
N GLU A 535 2.68 -6.81 -31.50
CA GLU A 535 3.37 -6.07 -32.56
C GLU A 535 4.56 -6.84 -33.14
N LYS A 536 5.35 -7.52 -32.31
CA LYS A 536 6.50 -8.33 -32.75
C LYS A 536 6.10 -9.63 -33.45
N LEU A 537 4.87 -10.09 -33.26
CA LEU A 537 4.30 -11.30 -33.88
C LEU A 537 3.59 -11.03 -35.22
N ARG A 538 3.33 -9.76 -35.54
CA ARG A 538 2.81 -9.33 -36.86
C ARG A 538 3.91 -9.31 -37.90
#